data_e413778de6498e27d5df6160bd9b09bd
#
_entry.id   e413778de6498e27d5df6160bd9b09bd
#
_cell.length_a   1.000
_cell.length_b   1.000
_cell.length_c   1.000
_cell.angle_alpha   90.00
_cell.angle_beta   90.00
_cell.angle_gamma   90.00
#
_symmetry.space_group_name_H-M   'P 1'
#
loop_
_entity.id
_entity.type
_entity.pdbx_description
1 polymer ?
#
loop_
_entity_poly.entity_id
_entity_poly.type
_entity_poly.pdbx_seq_one_letter_code
_entity_poly.pdbx_strand_id
1 'polypeptide(L)'
;MDDLTSRALELQHAVYERMYLGMDCFLVYSDIFCRVNKEVLVKSDSLFSAQSSDVEEEANLCLALLMGYNATIYDDGDKEQKKQAVLDRIYPILEQLSASLFKVHLLTYTYGEVYEESLLQEAHFIVDGWGKREMTAEQMEVVKELKNIEENPYPFEEVVE
;
A
#
# COMPACT_ATOMS: atom_id res chain seq x y z
N MET A 1 -5.28 -0.41 22.84
CA MET A 1 -4.44 -0.59 22.40
C MET A 1 -4.33 -1.20 21.21
N ASP A 2 -4.13 -0.82 20.34
CA ASP A 2 -4.16 -1.23 19.23
C ASP A 2 -2.95 -1.74 18.75
N ASP A 3 -2.61 -2.80 19.31
CA ASP A 3 -1.44 -3.49 18.97
C ASP A 3 -1.40 -3.84 17.51
N LEU A 4 -2.52 -4.26 16.93
CA LEU A 4 -2.54 -4.63 15.53
C LEU A 4 -2.31 -3.42 14.62
N THR A 5 -2.94 -2.30 14.93
CA THR A 5 -2.72 -1.09 14.16
C THR A 5 -1.27 -0.64 14.27
N SER A 6 -0.69 -0.71 15.45
CA SER A 6 0.72 -0.36 15.63
C SER A 6 1.62 -1.26 14.80
N ARG A 7 1.32 -2.55 14.77
CA ARG A 7 2.13 -3.48 14.00
C ARG A 7 1.98 -3.23 12.50
N ALA A 8 0.77 -2.87 12.08
CA ALA A 8 0.55 -2.53 10.68
C ALA A 8 1.34 -1.28 10.29
N LEU A 9 1.40 -0.30 11.17
CA LEU A 9 2.18 0.90 10.91
C LEU A 9 3.67 0.60 10.89
N GLU A 10 4.12 -0.30 11.74
CA GLU A 10 5.52 -0.73 11.71
C GLU A 10 5.86 -1.36 10.36
N LEU A 11 4.95 -2.16 9.83
CA LEU A 11 5.16 -2.76 8.54
C LEU A 11 5.26 -1.70 7.46
N GLN A 12 4.38 -0.70 7.51
CA GLN A 12 4.45 0.38 6.51
C GLN A 12 5.78 1.12 6.58
N HIS A 13 6.28 1.36 7.79
CA HIS A 13 7.58 1.99 7.95
C HIS A 13 8.70 1.12 7.36
N ALA A 14 8.63 -0.17 7.58
CA ALA A 14 9.63 -1.07 7.04
C ALA A 14 9.62 -1.07 5.52
N VAL A 15 8.42 -0.96 4.93
CA VAL A 15 8.28 -0.89 3.49
C VAL A 15 8.97 0.35 2.94
N TYR A 16 8.74 1.50 3.59
CA TYR A 16 9.37 2.73 3.13
C TYR A 16 10.88 2.66 3.25
N GLU A 17 11.38 2.06 4.31
CA GLU A 17 12.81 1.90 4.48
C GLU A 17 13.40 1.05 3.34
N ARG A 18 12.72 -0.03 2.99
CA ARG A 18 13.15 -0.90 1.92
C ARG A 18 13.17 -0.14 0.59
N MET A 19 12.12 0.64 0.32
CA MET A 19 12.03 1.41 -0.91
C MET A 19 13.11 2.47 -0.99
N TYR A 20 13.40 3.09 0.15
CA TYR A 20 14.40 4.14 0.19
C TYR A 20 15.78 3.59 -0.14
N LEU A 21 16.09 2.39 0.32
CA LEU A 21 17.37 1.79 -0.02
C LEU A 21 17.50 1.62 -1.53
N GLY A 22 16.43 1.22 -2.19
CA GLY A 22 16.46 1.10 -3.62
C GLY A 22 16.71 2.42 -4.32
N MET A 23 16.11 3.48 -3.79
CA MET A 23 16.27 4.80 -4.39
C MET A 23 17.68 5.35 -4.20
N ASP A 24 18.36 4.92 -3.15
CA ASP A 24 19.71 5.38 -2.90
C ASP A 24 20.73 4.58 -3.65
N CYS A 25 20.33 3.83 -4.65
CA CYS A 25 21.24 3.10 -5.50
C CYS A 25 21.98 1.98 -4.82
N PHE A 26 21.45 1.44 -3.75
CA PHE A 26 22.05 0.26 -3.18
C PHE A 26 21.81 -0.91 -4.11
N LEU A 27 22.78 -1.79 -4.19
CA LEU A 27 22.64 -2.96 -5.03
C LEU A 27 21.59 -3.89 -4.45
N VAL A 28 20.81 -4.47 -5.34
CA VAL A 28 19.73 -5.37 -4.94
C VAL A 28 20.26 -6.53 -4.11
N TYR A 29 21.51 -6.93 -4.36
CA TYR A 29 22.06 -8.07 -3.65
C TYR A 29 22.94 -7.71 -2.46
N SER A 30 22.91 -6.44 -2.04
CA SER A 30 23.71 -6.08 -0.89
C SER A 30 23.13 -6.72 0.36
N ASP A 31 23.96 -6.92 1.35
CA ASP A 31 23.49 -7.52 2.61
C ASP A 31 22.41 -6.69 3.28
N ILE A 32 22.55 -5.36 3.21
CA ILE A 32 21.58 -4.48 3.83
C ILE A 32 20.24 -4.61 3.13
N PHE A 33 20.26 -4.59 1.80
CA PHE A 33 19.02 -4.70 1.03
C PHE A 33 18.32 -6.02 1.31
N CYS A 34 19.09 -7.12 1.29
CA CYS A 34 18.49 -8.44 1.51
C CYS A 34 17.91 -8.57 2.89
N ARG A 35 18.58 -8.00 3.89
CA ARG A 35 18.07 -8.06 5.25
C ARG A 35 16.77 -7.29 5.40
N VAL A 36 16.70 -6.08 4.84
CA VAL A 36 15.49 -5.27 4.96
C VAL A 36 14.35 -5.90 4.17
N ASN A 37 14.66 -6.45 2.99
CA ASN A 37 13.65 -7.11 2.19
C ASN A 37 13.06 -8.30 2.94
N LYS A 38 13.91 -9.10 3.58
CA LYS A 38 13.44 -10.25 4.34
C LYS A 38 12.64 -9.80 5.55
N GLU A 39 13.05 -8.73 6.18
CA GLU A 39 12.34 -8.20 7.34
C GLU A 39 10.92 -7.80 6.97
N VAL A 40 10.75 -7.14 5.84
CA VAL A 40 9.43 -6.74 5.38
C VAL A 40 8.58 -7.98 5.10
N LEU A 41 9.14 -8.98 4.45
CA LEU A 41 8.40 -10.19 4.13
C LEU A 41 7.99 -10.93 5.40
N VAL A 42 8.89 -11.05 6.37
CA VAL A 42 8.58 -11.74 7.62
C VAL A 42 7.47 -11.01 8.38
N LYS A 43 7.55 -9.68 8.44
CA LYS A 43 6.51 -8.91 9.11
C LYS A 43 5.17 -9.05 8.40
N SER A 44 5.18 -9.07 7.07
CA SER A 44 3.95 -9.25 6.30
C SER A 44 3.34 -10.61 6.60
N ASP A 45 4.16 -11.66 6.56
CA ASP A 45 3.67 -13.00 6.81
C ASP A 45 3.15 -13.16 8.23
N SER A 46 3.77 -12.51 9.19
CA SER A 46 3.31 -12.62 10.58
C SER A 46 1.97 -11.94 10.79
N LEU A 47 1.65 -10.95 9.96
CA LEU A 47 0.39 -10.24 10.07
C LEU A 47 -0.70 -10.79 9.15
N PHE A 48 -0.31 -11.64 8.21
CA PHE A 48 -1.25 -12.11 7.20
C PHE A 48 -2.48 -12.80 7.81
N SER A 49 -2.27 -13.55 8.87
CA SER A 49 -3.35 -14.29 9.51
C SER A 49 -3.97 -13.57 10.70
N ALA A 50 -3.54 -12.35 10.96
CA ALA A 50 -4.06 -11.63 12.12
C ALA A 50 -5.53 -11.27 11.90
N GLN A 51 -6.27 -11.22 13.00
CA GLN A 51 -7.68 -10.93 12.93
C GLN A 51 -7.98 -9.56 13.47
N SER A 52 -8.67 -8.77 12.68
CA SER A 52 -9.00 -7.41 13.06
C SER A 52 -10.30 -7.38 13.85
N SER A 53 -10.46 -6.36 14.66
CA SER A 53 -11.67 -6.22 15.45
C SER A 53 -12.66 -5.24 14.86
N ASP A 54 -12.25 -4.38 13.94
CA ASP A 54 -13.19 -3.46 13.30
C ASP A 54 -12.69 -3.09 11.90
N VAL A 55 -13.48 -2.32 11.20
CA VAL A 55 -13.20 -1.99 9.81
C VAL A 55 -11.93 -1.18 9.66
N GLU A 56 -11.70 -0.23 10.57
CA GLU A 56 -10.52 0.57 10.45
C GLU A 56 -9.25 -0.21 10.71
N GLU A 57 -9.29 -1.10 11.67
CA GLU A 57 -8.15 -1.95 11.94
C GLU A 57 -7.88 -2.87 10.76
N GLU A 58 -8.94 -3.42 10.19
CA GLU A 58 -8.81 -4.27 9.02
C GLU A 58 -8.24 -3.49 7.83
N ALA A 59 -8.68 -2.25 7.64
CA ALA A 59 -8.20 -1.44 6.55
C ALA A 59 -6.71 -1.14 6.68
N ASN A 60 -6.28 -0.79 7.89
CA ASN A 60 -4.87 -0.54 8.12
C ASN A 60 -4.03 -1.79 7.90
N LEU A 61 -4.56 -2.92 8.35
CA LEU A 61 -3.85 -4.18 8.18
C LEU A 61 -3.72 -4.54 6.70
N CYS A 62 -4.81 -4.42 5.95
CA CYS A 62 -4.79 -4.77 4.54
C CYS A 62 -3.88 -3.84 3.74
N LEU A 63 -3.91 -2.55 4.06
CA LEU A 63 -3.02 -1.61 3.38
C LEU A 63 -1.57 -1.99 3.63
N ALA A 64 -1.22 -2.27 4.88
CA ALA A 64 0.15 -2.63 5.22
C ALA A 64 0.56 -3.92 4.51
N LEU A 65 -0.33 -4.90 4.46
CA LEU A 65 -0.02 -6.16 3.78
C LEU A 65 0.18 -5.96 2.29
N LEU A 66 -0.68 -5.16 1.68
CA LEU A 66 -0.56 -4.90 0.25
C LEU A 66 0.77 -4.20 -0.04
N MET A 67 1.12 -3.21 0.76
CA MET A 67 2.40 -2.53 0.61
C MET A 67 3.57 -3.48 0.82
N GLY A 68 3.46 -4.35 1.83
CA GLY A 68 4.54 -5.25 2.16
C GLY A 68 4.81 -6.26 1.06
N TYR A 69 3.75 -6.89 0.56
CA TYR A 69 3.94 -7.88 -0.49
C TYR A 69 4.33 -7.23 -1.82
N ASN A 70 3.89 -6.00 -2.04
CA ASN A 70 4.30 -5.34 -3.24
C ASN A 70 5.74 -4.91 -3.24
N ALA A 71 6.29 -4.57 -2.10
CA ALA A 71 7.65 -4.04 -2.00
C ALA A 71 8.74 -5.09 -1.99
N THR A 72 8.40 -6.36 -1.70
CA THR A 72 9.43 -7.38 -1.58
C THR A 72 9.71 -8.03 -2.93
N ILE A 73 10.95 -8.42 -3.12
CA ILE A 73 11.37 -8.97 -4.38
C ILE A 73 11.45 -10.49 -4.37
N TYR A 74 12.02 -11.04 -3.33
CA TYR A 74 12.18 -12.49 -3.25
C TYR A 74 11.13 -13.06 -2.31
N ASP A 75 10.48 -14.11 -2.71
CA ASP A 75 9.46 -14.74 -1.87
C ASP A 75 9.55 -16.25 -2.01
N ASP A 76 8.69 -16.95 -1.31
CA ASP A 76 8.71 -18.39 -1.31
C ASP A 76 7.68 -18.99 -2.26
N GLY A 77 7.19 -18.21 -3.19
CA GLY A 77 6.36 -18.74 -4.26
C GLY A 77 4.87 -18.54 -4.09
N ASP A 78 4.42 -18.08 -2.93
CA ASP A 78 2.99 -17.88 -2.71
C ASP A 78 2.58 -16.41 -2.54
N LYS A 79 3.48 -15.50 -2.87
CA LYS A 79 3.20 -14.07 -2.67
C LYS A 79 2.00 -13.60 -3.46
N GLU A 80 1.86 -14.05 -4.70
CA GLU A 80 0.73 -13.61 -5.51
C GLU A 80 -0.59 -14.10 -4.96
N GLN A 81 -0.61 -15.30 -4.40
CA GLN A 81 -1.81 -15.80 -3.77
C GLN A 81 -2.17 -15.00 -2.53
N LYS A 82 -1.17 -14.63 -1.76
CA LYS A 82 -1.40 -13.82 -0.56
C LYS A 82 -1.89 -12.43 -0.93
N LYS A 83 -1.31 -11.84 -1.97
CA LYS A 83 -1.76 -10.53 -2.45
C LYS A 83 -3.22 -10.59 -2.87
N GLN A 84 -3.60 -11.64 -3.60
CA GLN A 84 -4.97 -11.78 -4.03
C GLN A 84 -5.92 -11.92 -2.83
N ALA A 85 -5.51 -12.67 -1.81
CA ALA A 85 -6.33 -12.81 -0.61
C ALA A 85 -6.51 -11.47 0.09
N VAL A 86 -5.47 -10.66 0.12
CA VAL A 86 -5.57 -9.32 0.73
C VAL A 86 -6.52 -8.45 -0.10
N LEU A 87 -6.40 -8.50 -1.42
CA LEU A 87 -7.29 -7.70 -2.27
C LEU A 87 -8.74 -8.11 -2.07
N ASP A 88 -9.00 -9.40 -1.93
CA ASP A 88 -10.36 -9.88 -1.68
C ASP A 88 -10.92 -9.33 -0.38
N ARG A 89 -10.06 -9.09 0.60
CA ARG A 89 -10.49 -8.53 1.88
C ARG A 89 -10.71 -7.01 1.76
N ILE A 90 -10.04 -6.36 0.84
CA ILE A 90 -10.12 -4.91 0.71
C ILE A 90 -11.45 -4.45 0.14
N TYR A 91 -12.01 -5.16 -0.81
CA TYR A 91 -13.23 -4.69 -1.47
C TYR A 91 -14.40 -4.44 -0.50
N PRO A 92 -14.72 -5.35 0.42
CA PRO A 92 -15.78 -5.05 1.37
C PRO A 92 -15.44 -3.88 2.29
N ILE A 93 -14.15 -3.72 2.61
CA ILE A 93 -13.73 -2.61 3.45
C ILE A 93 -13.98 -1.28 2.76
N LEU A 94 -13.67 -1.21 1.48
CA LEU A 94 -13.85 0.04 0.74
C LEU A 94 -15.31 0.48 0.74
N GLU A 95 -16.23 -0.46 0.77
CA GLU A 95 -17.63 -0.10 0.80
C GLU A 95 -18.07 0.42 2.15
N GLN A 96 -17.33 0.08 3.19
CA GLN A 96 -17.70 0.50 4.54
C GLN A 96 -16.97 1.74 5.03
N LEU A 97 -15.85 2.09 4.42
CA LEU A 97 -15.07 3.23 4.87
C LEU A 97 -15.72 4.54 4.43
N SER A 98 -15.69 5.53 5.34
CA SER A 98 -16.12 6.87 4.99
C SER A 98 -15.08 7.52 4.10
N ALA A 99 -15.53 8.47 3.31
CA ALA A 99 -14.61 9.27 2.49
C ALA A 99 -13.61 9.97 3.40
N SER A 100 -12.33 9.77 3.12
CA SER A 100 -11.28 10.30 3.98
C SER A 100 -9.94 10.23 3.27
N LEU A 101 -8.95 10.87 3.86
CA LEU A 101 -7.59 10.77 3.37
C LEU A 101 -7.14 9.32 3.31
N PHE A 102 -7.43 8.56 4.36
CA PHE A 102 -7.01 7.18 4.42
C PHE A 102 -7.68 6.35 3.31
N LYS A 103 -8.95 6.61 3.05
CA LYS A 103 -9.63 5.87 1.99
C LYS A 103 -9.01 6.15 0.63
N VAL A 104 -8.63 7.40 0.37
CA VAL A 104 -7.97 7.72 -0.90
C VAL A 104 -6.66 6.96 -1.01
N HIS A 105 -5.91 6.88 0.09
CA HIS A 105 -4.66 6.15 0.09
C HIS A 105 -4.88 4.68 -0.25
N LEU A 106 -5.88 4.07 0.38
CA LEU A 106 -6.19 2.67 0.13
C LEU A 106 -6.68 2.44 -1.29
N LEU A 107 -7.53 3.35 -1.79
CA LEU A 107 -8.01 3.27 -3.17
C LEU A 107 -6.84 3.34 -4.15
N THR A 108 -5.90 4.22 -3.88
CA THR A 108 -4.75 4.41 -4.77
C THR A 108 -3.91 3.14 -4.84
N TYR A 109 -3.60 2.56 -3.69
CA TYR A 109 -2.80 1.35 -3.68
C TYR A 109 -3.55 0.18 -4.31
N THR A 110 -4.84 0.08 -4.07
CA THR A 110 -5.64 -0.99 -4.66
C THR A 110 -5.71 -0.83 -6.18
N TYR A 111 -5.89 0.41 -6.64
CA TYR A 111 -5.90 0.67 -8.07
C TYR A 111 -4.58 0.23 -8.71
N GLY A 112 -3.48 0.46 -8.03
CA GLY A 112 -2.17 0.08 -8.56
C GLY A 112 -2.04 -1.41 -8.79
N GLU A 113 -2.88 -2.22 -8.14
CA GLU A 113 -2.82 -3.66 -8.31
C GLU A 113 -3.82 -4.18 -9.33
N VAL A 114 -5.02 -3.62 -9.35
CA VAL A 114 -6.08 -4.20 -10.16
C VAL A 114 -6.51 -3.34 -11.35
N TYR A 115 -6.11 -2.09 -11.37
CA TYR A 115 -6.40 -1.16 -12.48
C TYR A 115 -7.88 -1.02 -12.80
N GLU A 116 -8.74 -1.11 -11.79
CA GLU A 116 -10.16 -0.90 -11.99
C GLU A 116 -10.49 0.57 -11.93
N GLU A 117 -11.03 1.08 -13.00
CA GLU A 117 -11.29 2.50 -13.14
C GLU A 117 -12.21 3.06 -12.05
N SER A 118 -13.13 2.25 -11.56
CA SER A 118 -14.06 2.73 -10.54
C SER A 118 -13.34 3.16 -9.26
N LEU A 119 -12.22 2.50 -8.94
CA LEU A 119 -11.44 2.88 -7.76
C LEU A 119 -10.83 4.26 -7.96
N LEU A 120 -10.33 4.51 -9.15
CA LEU A 120 -9.73 5.78 -9.47
C LEU A 120 -10.77 6.89 -9.45
N GLN A 121 -11.95 6.61 -9.98
CA GLN A 121 -13.03 7.59 -9.99
C GLN A 121 -13.46 7.95 -8.59
N GLU A 122 -13.55 6.97 -7.71
CA GLU A 122 -13.94 7.24 -6.33
C GLU A 122 -12.86 8.06 -5.62
N ALA A 123 -11.59 7.75 -5.86
CA ALA A 123 -10.51 8.52 -5.25
C ALA A 123 -10.58 9.98 -5.70
N HIS A 124 -10.80 10.21 -6.99
CA HIS A 124 -10.92 11.58 -7.49
C HIS A 124 -12.13 12.30 -6.92
N PHE A 125 -13.23 11.58 -6.75
CA PHE A 125 -14.41 12.19 -6.18
C PHE A 125 -14.14 12.69 -4.76
N ILE A 126 -13.42 11.90 -3.96
CA ILE A 126 -13.09 12.31 -2.60
C ILE A 126 -12.14 13.50 -2.63
N VAL A 127 -11.11 13.44 -3.46
CA VAL A 127 -10.11 14.52 -3.54
C VAL A 127 -10.79 15.82 -3.99
N ASP A 128 -11.68 15.73 -4.96
CA ASP A 128 -12.37 16.92 -5.44
C ASP A 128 -13.23 17.53 -4.35
N GLY A 129 -13.74 16.71 -3.45
CA GLY A 129 -14.54 17.20 -2.34
C GLY A 129 -13.74 18.00 -1.33
N TRP A 130 -12.42 17.89 -1.35
CA TRP A 130 -11.58 18.71 -0.46
C TRP A 130 -11.50 20.15 -0.93
N GLY A 131 -11.87 20.41 -2.17
CA GLY A 131 -11.92 21.76 -2.70
C GLY A 131 -10.56 22.32 -3.01
N LYS A 132 -10.54 23.61 -3.28
CA LYS A 132 -9.30 24.27 -3.62
C LYS A 132 -8.71 25.01 -2.46
N ARG A 133 -9.19 24.73 -1.23
CA ARG A 133 -8.64 25.34 -0.10
C ARG A 133 -7.29 24.79 0.13
N GLU A 134 -6.58 25.37 1.09
CA GLU A 134 -5.29 24.89 1.45
C GLU A 134 -5.38 23.46 1.92
N MET A 135 -4.65 22.56 1.35
CA MET A 135 -4.63 21.18 1.76
C MET A 135 -3.53 20.93 2.77
N THR A 136 -3.72 19.94 3.63
CA THR A 136 -2.66 19.54 4.56
C THR A 136 -1.54 18.87 3.79
N ALA A 137 -0.39 18.75 4.44
CA ALA A 137 0.74 18.07 3.81
C ALA A 137 0.39 16.63 3.45
N GLU A 138 -0.35 15.95 4.32
CA GLU A 138 -0.77 14.58 4.05
C GLU A 138 -1.70 14.50 2.87
N GLN A 139 -2.62 15.46 2.74
CA GLN A 139 -3.52 15.49 1.60
C GLN A 139 -2.75 15.70 0.31
N MET A 140 -1.78 16.60 0.33
CA MET A 140 -0.98 16.85 -0.86
C MET A 140 -0.17 15.64 -1.27
N GLU A 141 0.34 14.92 -0.28
CA GLU A 141 1.10 13.72 -0.56
C GLU A 141 0.24 12.64 -1.20
N VAL A 142 -0.97 12.46 -0.70
CA VAL A 142 -1.87 11.45 -1.24
C VAL A 142 -2.31 11.82 -2.66
N VAL A 143 -2.56 13.09 -2.92
CA VAL A 143 -2.90 13.56 -4.25
C VAL A 143 -1.75 13.31 -5.21
N LYS A 144 -0.53 13.53 -4.74
CA LYS A 144 0.64 13.30 -5.55
C LYS A 144 0.78 11.81 -5.89
N GLU A 145 0.53 10.95 -4.92
CA GLU A 145 0.57 9.50 -5.17
C GLU A 145 -0.49 9.09 -6.18
N LEU A 146 -1.69 9.63 -6.05
CA LEU A 146 -2.77 9.31 -6.96
C LEU A 146 -2.42 9.74 -8.39
N LYS A 147 -1.90 10.93 -8.52
CA LYS A 147 -1.51 11.42 -9.83
C LYS A 147 -0.39 10.58 -10.42
N ASN A 148 0.55 10.19 -9.58
CA ASN A 148 1.67 9.39 -10.03
C ASN A 148 1.22 8.02 -10.54
N ILE A 149 0.31 7.37 -9.83
CA ILE A 149 -0.15 6.07 -10.24
C ILE A 149 -0.98 6.16 -11.51
N GLU A 150 -1.68 7.27 -11.69
CA GLU A 150 -2.46 7.48 -12.90
C GLU A 150 -1.57 7.65 -14.11
N GLU A 151 -0.48 8.38 -13.94
CA GLU A 151 0.41 8.67 -15.05
C GLU A 151 1.37 7.53 -15.34
N ASN A 152 1.66 6.73 -14.34
CA ASN A 152 2.59 5.62 -14.48
C ASN A 152 2.03 4.36 -13.87
N PRO A 153 0.94 3.84 -14.43
CA PRO A 153 0.27 2.69 -13.82
C PRO A 153 1.11 1.43 -13.86
N TYR A 154 2.08 1.35 -14.76
CA TYR A 154 2.93 0.17 -14.84
C TYR A 154 4.37 0.60 -14.69
N PRO A 155 4.75 1.04 -13.49
CA PRO A 155 6.07 1.64 -13.33
C PRO A 155 7.23 0.71 -13.64
N PHE A 156 7.00 -0.60 -13.65
CA PHE A 156 8.08 -1.51 -13.95
C PHE A 156 8.07 -1.96 -15.40
N GLU A 157 7.06 -1.59 -16.15
CA GLU A 157 6.95 -2.02 -17.52
C GLU A 157 7.39 -0.99 -18.53
N GLU A 158 7.40 0.23 -18.13
CA GLU A 158 7.69 1.24 -19.07
C GLU A 158 9.07 1.20 -19.59
N VAL A 159 9.94 0.46 -18.99
CA VAL A 159 11.28 0.39 -19.49
C VAL A 159 11.44 -0.59 -20.58
N VAL A 160 10.39 -1.21 -20.98
CA VAL A 160 10.49 -2.21 -21.98
C VAL A 160 10.70 -1.67 -23.33
N GLU A 161 10.68 -0.55 -23.61
CA GLU A 161 10.86 -0.13 -24.86
C GLU A 161 12.03 -0.23 -25.44
#